data_015d75da5ae27da34fddd21809dff414
#
_entry.id   015d75da5ae27da34fddd21809dff414
#
_cell.length_a   1.000
_cell.length_b   1.000
_cell.length_c   1.000
_cell.angle_alpha   90.00
_cell.angle_beta   90.00
_cell.angle_gamma   90.00
#
_symmetry.space_group_name_H-M   'P 1'
#
loop_
_entity.id
_entity.type
_entity.pdbx_description
1 polymer ?
#
loop_
_entity_poly.entity_id
_entity_poly.type
_entity_poly.pdbx_seq_one_letter_code
_entity_poly.pdbx_strand_id
1 'polypeptide(L)'
;MTTPRWRALSSSEITEPVTVRWRIDLSYDGSGFKGFALQPDQSTVVGELREAIALTLRLSDVPFIVGAGRTDTGVHAFAQVIHLDLPERFYPDNKGPEDERLMRSLNNQLAGRITVHAVRRVSDDFHARHSATWRAYRYLVIESNSPALALSVR
;
A
#
# COMPACT_ATOMS: atom_id res chain seq x y z
N MET A 1 -39.61 19.57 34.47
CA MET A 1 -38.36 19.81 33.72
C MET A 1 -37.37 18.73 34.09
N THR A 2 -37.25 17.70 33.24
CA THR A 2 -36.40 16.52 33.47
C THR A 2 -35.11 16.71 32.68
N THR A 3 -33.99 16.88 33.37
CA THR A 3 -32.64 16.97 32.78
C THR A 3 -32.25 15.62 32.16
N PRO A 4 -31.79 15.55 30.93
CA PRO A 4 -31.29 14.30 30.33
C PRO A 4 -29.96 13.90 31.00
N ARG A 5 -29.97 12.70 31.57
CA ARG A 5 -28.83 12.08 32.23
C ARG A 5 -27.90 11.53 31.17
N TRP A 6 -26.86 12.26 30.78
CA TRP A 6 -25.77 11.77 29.94
C TRP A 6 -25.01 10.70 30.72
N ARG A 7 -25.15 9.46 30.28
CA ARG A 7 -24.34 8.34 30.78
C ARG A 7 -22.99 8.42 30.11
N ALA A 8 -21.97 8.78 30.87
CA ALA A 8 -20.61 8.66 30.38
C ALA A 8 -20.35 7.17 30.07
N LEU A 9 -20.02 6.85 28.82
CA LEU A 9 -19.59 5.52 28.42
C LEU A 9 -18.28 5.24 29.15
N SER A 10 -18.22 4.12 29.86
CA SER A 10 -17.01 3.70 30.56
C SER A 10 -15.95 3.34 29.53
N SER A 11 -14.70 3.66 29.81
CA SER A 11 -13.53 3.36 28.98
C SER A 11 -13.30 1.86 28.68
N SER A 12 -14.14 0.97 29.22
CA SER A 12 -14.10 -0.48 28.98
C SER A 12 -14.92 -0.96 27.77
N GLU A 13 -15.64 -0.06 27.07
CA GLU A 13 -16.47 -0.43 25.90
C GLU A 13 -15.86 -0.07 24.55
N ILE A 14 -14.66 0.51 24.51
CA ILE A 14 -13.92 0.72 23.27
C ILE A 14 -13.07 -0.52 23.02
N THR A 15 -13.68 -1.57 22.47
CA THR A 15 -12.92 -2.71 21.94
C THR A 15 -12.25 -2.22 20.66
N GLU A 16 -10.94 -2.16 20.65
CA GLU A 16 -10.17 -1.91 19.42
C GLU A 16 -10.63 -2.90 18.35
N PRO A 17 -10.89 -2.43 17.11
CA PRO A 17 -11.30 -3.34 16.05
C PRO A 17 -10.20 -4.37 15.80
N VAL A 18 -10.57 -5.65 15.82
CA VAL A 18 -9.64 -6.72 15.43
C VAL A 18 -9.16 -6.44 14.01
N THR A 19 -7.84 -6.39 13.84
CA THR A 19 -7.22 -6.17 12.54
C THR A 19 -6.53 -7.45 12.05
N VAL A 20 -6.43 -7.57 10.75
CA VAL A 20 -5.74 -8.66 10.06
C VAL A 20 -4.65 -8.07 9.19
N ARG A 21 -3.47 -8.68 9.23
CA ARG A 21 -2.33 -8.24 8.43
C ARG A 21 -2.40 -8.78 7.01
N TRP A 22 -2.22 -7.88 6.07
CA TRP A 22 -2.18 -8.16 4.64
C TRP A 22 -0.82 -7.86 4.06
N ARG A 23 -0.35 -8.77 3.22
CA ARG A 23 0.79 -8.57 2.34
C ARG A 23 0.27 -8.30 0.93
N ILE A 24 0.82 -7.30 0.28
CA ILE A 24 0.56 -6.98 -1.12
C ILE A 24 1.89 -6.97 -1.87
N ASP A 25 1.95 -7.77 -2.95
CA ASP A 25 3.07 -7.81 -3.88
C ASP A 25 2.71 -6.93 -5.08
N LEU A 26 3.59 -5.99 -5.45
CA LEU A 26 3.28 -4.99 -6.46
C LEU A 26 4.51 -4.55 -7.26
N SER A 27 4.26 -3.94 -8.42
CA SER A 27 5.23 -3.22 -9.22
C SER A 27 4.75 -1.82 -9.54
N TYR A 28 5.63 -0.91 -9.91
CA TYR A 28 5.25 0.43 -10.33
C TYR A 28 6.26 1.07 -11.27
N ASP A 29 5.74 1.92 -12.16
CA ASP A 29 6.52 2.88 -12.92
C ASP A 29 6.74 4.12 -12.04
N GLY A 30 7.98 4.36 -11.66
CA GLY A 30 8.36 5.46 -10.79
C GLY A 30 8.36 6.85 -11.44
N SER A 31 8.25 6.93 -12.76
CA SER A 31 8.46 8.17 -13.54
C SER A 31 7.57 9.33 -13.08
N GLY A 32 6.34 9.03 -12.64
CA GLY A 32 5.37 10.03 -12.19
C GLY A 32 5.37 10.28 -10.67
N PHE A 33 6.23 9.58 -9.91
CA PHE A 33 6.21 9.64 -8.44
C PHE A 33 7.41 10.42 -7.87
N LYS A 34 7.16 11.14 -6.81
CA LYS A 34 8.19 11.79 -5.98
C LYS A 34 8.79 10.82 -4.93
N GLY A 35 8.86 9.55 -5.31
CA GLY A 35 9.36 8.46 -4.51
C GLY A 35 8.27 7.56 -3.94
N PHE A 36 8.70 6.57 -3.16
CA PHE A 36 7.81 5.58 -2.56
C PHE A 36 7.07 6.10 -1.33
N ALA A 37 7.81 6.72 -0.40
CA ALA A 37 7.28 7.12 0.90
C ALA A 37 6.31 8.31 0.79
N LEU A 38 5.28 8.31 1.63
CA LEU A 38 4.33 9.41 1.72
C LEU A 38 5.05 10.74 2.02
N GLN A 39 4.69 11.78 1.27
CA GLN A 39 5.17 13.15 1.42
C GLN A 39 3.99 14.09 1.27
N PRO A 40 3.92 15.19 2.07
CA PRO A 40 2.87 16.20 1.93
C PRO A 40 2.86 16.79 0.51
N ASP A 41 1.67 16.94 -0.06
CA ASP A 41 1.44 17.60 -1.34
C ASP A 41 2.21 17.01 -2.54
N GLN A 42 2.67 15.76 -2.43
CA GLN A 42 3.41 15.07 -3.47
C GLN A 42 2.71 13.77 -3.88
N SER A 43 2.70 13.48 -5.21
CA SER A 43 2.31 12.18 -5.71
C SER A 43 3.39 11.16 -5.38
N THR A 44 3.07 10.19 -4.52
CA THR A 44 3.96 9.11 -4.09
C THR A 44 3.28 7.76 -4.23
N VAL A 45 4.06 6.69 -4.34
CA VAL A 45 3.51 5.33 -4.46
C VAL A 45 2.63 4.98 -3.26
N VAL A 46 3.08 5.27 -2.04
CA VAL A 46 2.29 5.02 -0.82
C VAL A 46 1.05 5.91 -0.78
N GLY A 47 1.12 7.15 -1.23
CA GLY A 47 -0.04 8.05 -1.27
C GLY A 47 -1.16 7.46 -2.12
N GLU A 48 -0.88 7.11 -3.37
CA GLU A 48 -1.88 6.54 -4.27
C GLU A 48 -2.40 5.17 -3.81
N LEU A 49 -1.53 4.31 -3.27
CA LEU A 49 -1.98 3.03 -2.70
C LEU A 49 -2.96 3.22 -1.54
N ARG A 50 -2.66 4.15 -0.63
CA ARG A 50 -3.53 4.45 0.52
C ARG A 50 -4.91 4.92 0.09
N GLU A 51 -4.95 5.84 -0.86
CA GLU A 51 -6.21 6.37 -1.40
C GLU A 51 -7.00 5.28 -2.12
N ALA A 52 -6.37 4.49 -2.97
CA ALA A 52 -7.01 3.39 -3.68
C ALA A 52 -7.57 2.32 -2.73
N ILE A 53 -6.83 1.95 -1.68
CA ILE A 53 -7.28 0.99 -0.67
C ILE A 53 -8.44 1.57 0.14
N ALA A 54 -8.32 2.81 0.62
CA ALA A 54 -9.38 3.46 1.39
C ALA A 54 -10.67 3.57 0.58
N LEU A 55 -10.59 3.95 -0.68
CA LEU A 55 -11.73 4.05 -1.57
C LEU A 55 -12.35 2.67 -1.87
N THR A 56 -11.52 1.66 -2.21
CA THR A 56 -12.01 0.31 -2.51
C THR A 56 -12.74 -0.31 -1.32
N LEU A 57 -12.19 -0.16 -0.12
CA LEU A 57 -12.72 -0.76 1.09
C LEU A 57 -13.66 0.17 1.87
N ARG A 58 -13.91 1.39 1.38
CA ARG A 58 -14.72 2.42 2.02
C ARG A 58 -14.30 2.64 3.48
N LEU A 59 -12.99 2.79 3.69
CA LEU A 59 -12.43 3.04 5.00
C LEU A 59 -12.68 4.50 5.41
N SER A 60 -13.02 4.71 6.68
CA SER A 60 -13.08 6.06 7.26
C SER A 60 -11.69 6.68 7.41
N ASP A 61 -10.70 5.82 7.67
CA ASP A 61 -9.32 6.22 7.87
C ASP A 61 -8.40 5.58 6.83
N VAL A 62 -7.45 6.35 6.35
CA VAL A 62 -6.49 5.89 5.34
C VAL A 62 -5.45 4.99 6.00
N PRO A 63 -5.25 3.74 5.53
CA PRO A 63 -4.42 2.76 6.20
C PRO A 63 -2.93 3.18 6.22
N PHE A 64 -2.23 2.76 7.27
CA PHE A 64 -0.77 2.88 7.32
C PHE A 64 -0.12 1.74 6.53
N ILE A 65 0.81 2.09 5.63
CA ILE A 65 1.49 1.15 4.75
C ILE A 65 2.98 1.10 5.06
N VAL A 66 3.50 -0.11 5.21
CA VAL A 66 4.92 -0.38 5.38
C VAL A 66 5.47 -1.12 4.17
N GLY A 67 6.47 -0.54 3.51
CA GLY A 67 7.16 -1.18 2.38
C GLY A 67 8.42 -1.95 2.78
N ALA A 68 8.77 -2.97 2.01
CA ALA A 68 10.00 -3.73 2.16
C ALA A 68 11.24 -2.84 1.96
N GLY A 69 11.17 -1.89 1.05
CA GLY A 69 12.17 -0.86 0.79
C GLY A 69 11.53 0.43 0.37
N ARG A 70 12.28 1.52 0.41
CA ARG A 70 11.88 2.82 -0.16
C ARG A 70 12.69 3.05 -1.42
N THR A 71 12.05 3.63 -2.42
CA THR A 71 12.71 4.10 -3.64
C THR A 71 12.61 5.61 -3.74
N ASP A 72 13.60 6.22 -4.34
CA ASP A 72 13.64 7.65 -4.56
C ASP A 72 12.78 8.06 -5.77
N THR A 73 12.70 9.36 -6.02
CA THR A 73 11.96 9.95 -7.15
C THR A 73 12.38 9.30 -8.47
N GLY A 74 11.41 8.87 -9.27
CA GLY A 74 11.62 8.30 -10.60
C GLY A 74 12.07 6.84 -10.61
N VAL A 75 12.35 6.22 -9.47
CA VAL A 75 12.81 4.83 -9.40
C VAL A 75 11.63 3.87 -9.56
N HIS A 76 11.76 2.93 -10.50
CA HIS A 76 10.78 1.87 -10.74
C HIS A 76 10.99 0.71 -9.78
N ALA A 77 9.97 -0.11 -9.58
CA ALA A 77 10.09 -1.40 -8.90
C ALA A 77 9.35 -2.49 -9.66
N PHE A 78 10.02 -3.62 -9.90
CA PHE A 78 9.39 -4.80 -10.51
C PHE A 78 8.75 -5.72 -9.47
N ALA A 79 9.26 -5.71 -8.22
CA ALA A 79 8.81 -6.58 -7.15
C ALA A 79 8.97 -5.87 -5.79
N GLN A 80 8.03 -5.00 -5.48
CA GLN A 80 7.92 -4.37 -4.16
C GLN A 80 6.93 -5.17 -3.32
N VAL A 81 7.19 -5.25 -2.04
CA VAL A 81 6.30 -5.87 -1.05
C VAL A 81 5.90 -4.84 -0.01
N ILE A 82 4.62 -4.76 0.27
CA ILE A 82 4.09 -3.96 1.37
C ILE A 82 3.30 -4.82 2.33
N HIS A 83 3.10 -4.33 3.56
CA HIS A 83 2.05 -4.81 4.45
C HIS A 83 1.26 -3.65 5.04
N LEU A 84 0.04 -3.98 5.45
CA LEU A 84 -0.86 -3.09 6.15
C LEU A 84 -1.81 -3.93 7.00
N ASP A 85 -2.39 -3.32 8.02
CA ASP A 85 -3.40 -3.93 8.86
C ASP A 85 -4.78 -3.35 8.51
N LEU A 86 -5.75 -4.23 8.25
CA LEU A 86 -7.12 -3.87 7.91
C LEU A 86 -8.10 -4.48 8.92
N PRO A 87 -9.21 -3.79 9.22
CA PRO A 87 -10.24 -4.35 10.08
C PRO A 87 -10.75 -5.70 9.56
N GLU A 88 -10.86 -6.70 10.44
CA GLU A 88 -11.29 -8.06 10.09
C GLU A 88 -12.68 -8.11 9.40
N ARG A 89 -13.56 -7.15 9.71
CA ARG A 89 -14.90 -7.06 9.11
C ARG A 89 -14.94 -7.02 7.59
N PHE A 90 -13.83 -6.66 6.94
CA PHE A 90 -13.77 -6.62 5.49
C PHE A 90 -13.59 -8.00 4.87
N TYR A 91 -13.31 -9.03 5.71
CA TYR A 91 -13.03 -10.39 5.26
C TYR A 91 -13.54 -11.41 6.28
N PRO A 92 -14.87 -11.54 6.43
CA PRO A 92 -15.45 -12.37 7.50
C PRO A 92 -15.19 -13.87 7.33
N ASP A 93 -14.92 -14.34 6.11
CA ASP A 93 -14.74 -15.75 5.82
C ASP A 93 -13.41 -16.04 5.11
N ASN A 94 -12.63 -16.98 5.66
CA ASN A 94 -11.35 -17.47 5.12
C ASN A 94 -11.46 -18.15 3.73
N LYS A 95 -12.44 -17.82 2.91
CA LYS A 95 -12.75 -18.52 1.67
C LYS A 95 -12.57 -17.64 0.43
N GLY A 96 -11.40 -17.66 -0.11
CA GLY A 96 -11.09 -17.63 -1.52
C GLY A 96 -11.18 -16.33 -2.29
N PRO A 97 -12.19 -15.94 -3.06
CA PRO A 97 -12.01 -15.00 -4.17
C PRO A 97 -11.91 -13.51 -3.79
N GLU A 98 -11.91 -13.17 -2.52
CA GLU A 98 -11.86 -11.77 -2.06
C GLU A 98 -10.50 -11.12 -2.29
N ASP A 99 -9.43 -11.90 -2.18
CA ASP A 99 -8.07 -11.43 -2.49
C ASP A 99 -7.98 -11.01 -3.96
N GLU A 100 -8.59 -11.79 -4.85
CA GLU A 100 -8.65 -11.48 -6.29
C GLU A 100 -9.57 -10.29 -6.59
N ARG A 101 -10.66 -10.11 -5.85
CA ARG A 101 -11.55 -8.95 -5.98
C ARG A 101 -10.84 -7.68 -5.56
N LEU A 102 -10.16 -7.70 -4.41
CA LEU A 102 -9.38 -6.57 -3.95
C LEU A 102 -8.27 -6.23 -4.94
N MET A 103 -7.52 -7.22 -5.40
CA MET A 103 -6.47 -7.05 -6.41
C MET A 103 -7.02 -6.40 -7.68
N ARG A 104 -8.14 -6.91 -8.23
CA ARG A 104 -8.77 -6.36 -9.44
C ARG A 104 -9.26 -4.93 -9.23
N SER A 105 -9.89 -4.65 -8.08
CA SER A 105 -10.39 -3.32 -7.77
C SER A 105 -9.25 -2.31 -7.64
N LEU A 106 -8.16 -2.68 -6.98
CA LEU A 106 -6.97 -1.85 -6.86
C LEU A 106 -6.33 -1.58 -8.23
N ASN A 107 -6.16 -2.62 -9.06
CA ASN A 107 -5.58 -2.46 -10.40
C ASN A 107 -6.42 -1.54 -11.29
N ASN A 108 -7.76 -1.59 -11.18
CA ASN A 108 -8.63 -0.68 -11.92
C ASN A 108 -8.45 0.79 -11.48
N GLN A 109 -8.24 1.03 -10.18
CA GLN A 109 -8.07 2.40 -9.68
C GLN A 109 -6.67 2.95 -9.93
N LEU A 110 -5.65 2.10 -9.85
CA LEU A 110 -4.25 2.49 -10.00
C LEU A 110 -3.82 2.69 -11.46
N ALA A 111 -4.72 2.39 -12.41
CA ALA A 111 -4.63 2.72 -13.84
C ALA A 111 -3.27 2.38 -14.50
N GLY A 112 -2.64 1.28 -14.10
CA GLY A 112 -1.38 0.80 -14.68
C GLY A 112 -0.12 1.51 -14.18
N ARG A 113 -0.23 2.57 -13.37
CA ARG A 113 0.93 3.21 -12.74
C ARG A 113 1.52 2.33 -11.63
N ILE A 114 0.67 1.67 -10.90
CA ILE A 114 1.00 0.65 -9.91
C ILE A 114 0.21 -0.60 -10.28
N THR A 115 0.87 -1.74 -10.33
CA THR A 115 0.23 -3.03 -10.60
C THR A 115 0.32 -3.91 -9.37
N VAL A 116 -0.81 -4.34 -8.85
CA VAL A 116 -0.91 -5.32 -7.76
C VAL A 116 -0.91 -6.72 -8.35
N HIS A 117 0.07 -7.54 -7.96
CA HIS A 117 0.25 -8.91 -8.44
C HIS A 117 -0.38 -9.95 -7.52
N ALA A 118 -0.35 -9.70 -6.22
CA ALA A 118 -0.95 -10.57 -5.22
C ALA A 118 -1.37 -9.79 -3.98
N VAL A 119 -2.44 -10.26 -3.37
CA VAL A 119 -2.94 -9.82 -2.07
C VAL A 119 -3.10 -11.06 -1.21
N ARG A 120 -2.55 -11.10 0.01
CA ARG A 120 -2.59 -12.30 0.86
C ARG A 120 -2.67 -11.90 2.33
N ARG A 121 -3.46 -12.64 3.08
CA ARG A 121 -3.37 -12.61 4.55
C ARG A 121 -2.06 -13.23 4.99
N VAL A 122 -1.46 -12.67 6.01
CA VAL A 122 -0.21 -13.16 6.61
C VAL A 122 -0.31 -13.10 8.13
N SER A 123 0.60 -13.82 8.81
CA SER A 123 0.73 -13.74 10.26
C SER A 123 1.05 -12.32 10.70
N ASP A 124 0.62 -11.94 11.90
CA ASP A 124 0.91 -10.64 12.52
C ASP A 124 2.42 -10.41 12.74
N ASP A 125 3.20 -11.49 12.78
CA ASP A 125 4.67 -11.42 12.84
C ASP A 125 5.31 -10.98 11.52
N PHE A 126 4.58 -11.07 10.41
CA PHE A 126 5.11 -10.64 9.12
C PHE A 126 5.31 -9.12 9.10
N HIS A 127 6.52 -8.70 8.75
CA HIS A 127 6.84 -7.30 8.58
C HIS A 127 7.59 -7.09 7.25
N ALA A 128 6.98 -6.41 6.27
CA ALA A 128 7.51 -6.30 4.91
C ALA A 128 9.01 -5.90 4.89
N ARG A 129 9.43 -4.98 5.76
CA ARG A 129 10.81 -4.51 5.82
C ARG A 129 11.76 -5.50 6.51
N HIS A 130 11.33 -6.09 7.64
CA HIS A 130 12.20 -6.92 8.48
C HIS A 130 12.17 -8.39 8.06
N SER A 131 11.07 -8.87 7.50
CA SER A 131 10.96 -10.23 6.97
C SER A 131 11.58 -10.39 5.58
N ALA A 132 12.05 -9.30 4.96
CA ALA A 132 12.73 -9.36 3.67
C ALA A 132 14.13 -9.99 3.83
N THR A 133 14.37 -11.10 3.14
CA THR A 133 15.64 -11.83 3.18
C THR A 133 16.70 -11.23 2.25
N TRP A 134 16.25 -10.57 1.17
CA TRP A 134 17.15 -9.90 0.23
C TRP A 134 16.42 -8.76 -0.51
N ARG A 135 17.20 -7.86 -1.12
CA ARG A 135 16.74 -6.80 -2.03
C ARG A 135 17.73 -6.71 -3.17
N ALA A 136 17.21 -6.65 -4.40
CA ALA A 136 18.03 -6.48 -5.60
C ALA A 136 17.79 -5.10 -6.20
N TYR A 137 18.84 -4.45 -6.62
CA TYR A 137 18.81 -3.18 -7.33
C TYR A 137 19.55 -3.30 -8.64
N ARG A 138 18.99 -2.70 -9.70
CA ARG A 138 19.62 -2.63 -11.00
C ARG A 138 19.76 -1.17 -11.40
N TYR A 139 20.96 -0.76 -11.69
CA TYR A 139 21.27 0.53 -12.28
C TYR A 139 21.61 0.33 -13.74
N LEU A 140 20.91 1.06 -14.63
CA LEU A 140 21.25 1.10 -16.05
C LEU A 140 22.00 2.40 -16.30
N VAL A 141 23.27 2.27 -16.66
CA VAL A 141 24.14 3.39 -17.00
C VAL A 141 24.45 3.33 -18.47
N ILE A 142 24.15 4.40 -19.19
CA ILE A 142 24.47 4.56 -20.60
C ILE A 142 25.51 5.67 -20.72
N GLU A 143 26.72 5.31 -21.15
CA GLU A 143 27.72 6.28 -21.50
C GLU A 143 27.51 6.67 -22.97
N SER A 144 27.27 7.94 -23.22
CA SER A 144 27.02 8.46 -24.56
C SER A 144 27.50 9.89 -24.70
N ASN A 145 28.19 10.17 -25.81
CA ASN A 145 28.52 11.54 -26.20
C ASN A 145 27.33 12.29 -26.85
N SER A 146 26.18 11.64 -27.02
CA SER A 146 24.98 12.22 -27.61
C SER A 146 23.90 12.47 -26.55
N PRO A 147 23.48 13.72 -26.32
CA PRO A 147 22.39 14.05 -25.37
C PRO A 147 21.05 13.38 -25.70
N ALA A 148 20.82 13.03 -26.97
CA ALA A 148 19.58 12.43 -27.43
C ALA A 148 19.36 11.00 -26.89
N LEU A 149 20.44 10.25 -26.59
CA LEU A 149 20.35 8.90 -26.03
C LEU A 149 19.95 8.90 -24.55
N ALA A 150 20.26 9.95 -23.80
CA ALA A 150 19.86 10.09 -22.40
C ALA A 150 18.34 10.22 -22.22
N LEU A 151 17.61 10.66 -23.24
CA LEU A 151 16.15 10.83 -23.22
C LEU A 151 15.38 9.56 -23.59
N SER A 152 16.04 8.53 -24.13
CA SER A 152 15.39 7.28 -24.57
C SER A 152 15.29 6.21 -23.49
N VAL A 153 15.84 6.47 -22.29
CA VAL A 153 15.79 5.58 -21.13
C VAL A 153 14.80 6.15 -20.13
N ARG A 154 13.52 5.99 -20.44
CA ARG A 154 12.42 6.28 -19.53
C ARG A 154 11.65 5.02 -19.21
#